data_a1d61a3c2525580aa297077562324ea4
#
_entry.id   a1d61a3c2525580aa297077562324ea4
#
_cell.length_a   1.000
_cell.length_b   1.000
_cell.length_c   1.000
_cell.angle_alpha   90.00
_cell.angle_beta   90.00
_cell.angle_gamma   90.00
#
_symmetry.space_group_name_H-M   'P 1'
#
loop_
_entity.id
_entity.type
_entity.pdbx_description
1 polymer ?
#
loop_
_entity_poly.entity_id
_entity_poly.type
_entity_poly.pdbx_seq_one_letter_code
_entity_poly.pdbx_strand_id
1 'polypeptide(L)' 'MVGKLAVSLAGHDKGSIFLVIREDGDVIWLADGISRLYQSPKRKKRKHVQLVLNGGMDSSELEDLFQNPADADTKIKRCI' A
#
# COMPACT_ATOMS: atom_id res chain seq x y z
N MET A 1 2.55 6.71 -7.68
CA MET A 1 1.58 6.06 -6.75
C MET A 1 2.21 5.46 -5.52
N VAL A 2 3.41 4.92 -5.63
CA VAL A 2 4.09 4.33 -4.48
C VAL A 2 4.17 5.33 -3.33
N GLY A 3 3.79 4.88 -2.14
CA GLY A 3 3.73 5.71 -0.94
C GLY A 3 2.39 6.37 -0.69
N LYS A 4 1.47 6.32 -1.64
CA LYS A 4 0.11 6.85 -1.45
C LYS A 4 -0.77 5.81 -0.79
N LEU A 5 -1.77 6.28 -0.04
CA LEU A 5 -2.85 5.41 0.42
C LEU A 5 -3.87 5.25 -0.71
N ALA A 6 -4.50 4.09 -0.76
CA ALA A 6 -5.52 3.78 -1.77
C ALA A 6 -6.65 2.98 -1.16
N VAL A 7 -7.88 3.30 -1.57
CA VAL A 7 -9.08 2.57 -1.17
C VAL A 7 -9.45 1.60 -2.30
N SER A 8 -9.69 0.35 -1.96
CA SER A 8 -10.16 -0.63 -2.93
C SER A 8 -11.60 -0.33 -3.34
N LEU A 9 -11.87 -0.36 -4.65
CA LEU A 9 -13.18 -0.09 -5.22
C LEU A 9 -13.94 -1.35 -5.64
N ALA A 10 -13.29 -2.50 -5.61
CA ALA A 10 -13.87 -3.75 -6.10
C ALA A 10 -13.34 -4.96 -5.37
N GLY A 11 -14.09 -6.06 -5.43
CA GLY A 11 -13.71 -7.33 -4.84
C GLY A 11 -14.07 -7.45 -3.36
N HIS A 12 -13.54 -8.49 -2.73
CA HIS A 12 -13.84 -8.80 -1.31
C HIS A 12 -13.29 -7.72 -0.36
N ASP A 13 -12.26 -6.99 -0.79
CA ASP A 13 -11.62 -5.95 0.01
C ASP A 13 -12.16 -4.54 -0.29
N LYS A 14 -13.30 -4.44 -0.99
CA LYS A 14 -13.91 -3.15 -1.31
C LYS A 14 -14.08 -2.29 -0.06
N GLY A 15 -13.61 -1.06 -0.12
CA GLY A 15 -13.66 -0.12 0.99
C GLY A 15 -12.45 -0.18 1.93
N SER A 16 -11.61 -1.19 1.81
CA SER A 16 -10.38 -1.29 2.62
C SER A 16 -9.32 -0.31 2.13
N ILE A 17 -8.52 0.19 3.07
CA ILE A 17 -7.44 1.14 2.78
C ILE A 17 -6.10 0.41 2.85
N PHE A 18 -5.25 0.68 1.86
CA PHE A 18 -3.92 0.08 1.74
C PHE A 18 -2.88 1.15 1.44
N LEU A 19 -1.62 0.81 1.68
CA LEU A 19 -0.49 1.58 1.18
C LEU A 19 -0.05 0.96 -0.16
N VAL A 20 0.19 1.80 -1.16
CA VAL A 20 0.76 1.34 -2.43
C VAL A 20 2.27 1.21 -2.24
N ILE A 21 2.79 -0.01 -2.34
CA ILE A 21 4.20 -0.30 -2.09
C ILE A 21 5.00 -0.56 -3.36
N ARG A 22 4.32 -0.79 -4.47
CA ARG A 22 4.97 -1.02 -5.77
C ARG A 22 3.99 -0.71 -6.88
N GLU A 23 4.49 -0.26 -8.03
CA GLU A 23 3.68 -0.09 -9.23
C GLU A 23 4.46 -0.52 -10.46
N ASP A 24 3.73 -1.05 -11.45
CA ASP A 24 4.28 -1.45 -12.73
C ASP A 24 3.16 -1.34 -13.78
N GLY A 25 3.21 -0.30 -14.60
CA GLY A 25 2.17 -0.02 -15.59
C GLY A 25 0.79 0.13 -14.94
N ASP A 26 -0.15 -0.72 -15.33
CA ASP A 26 -1.52 -0.71 -14.82
C ASP A 26 -1.70 -1.44 -13.49
N VAL A 27 -0.65 -2.05 -12.99
CA VAL A 27 -0.73 -2.92 -11.81
C VAL A 27 -0.04 -2.25 -10.64
N ILE A 28 -0.67 -2.37 -9.48
CA ILE A 28 -0.12 -1.90 -8.22
C ILE A 28 -0.14 -3.02 -7.18
N TRP A 29 0.74 -2.93 -6.22
CA TRP A 29 0.81 -3.85 -5.08
C TRP A 29 0.49 -3.09 -3.81
N LEU A 30 -0.41 -3.66 -3.02
CA LEU A 30 -1.02 -3.03 -1.86
C LEU A 30 -0.74 -3.83 -0.60
N ALA A 31 -0.46 -3.13 0.50
CA ALA A 31 -0.28 -3.76 1.80
C ALA A 31 -0.94 -2.91 2.89
N ASP A 32 -1.43 -3.56 3.93
CA ASP A 32 -1.99 -2.89 5.10
C ASP A 32 -1.26 -3.26 6.40
N GLY A 33 -0.33 -4.20 6.33
CA GLY A 33 0.44 -4.66 7.48
C GLY A 33 -0.32 -5.63 8.39
N ILE A 34 -1.55 -5.98 8.06
CA ILE A 34 -2.41 -6.87 8.85
C ILE A 34 -2.85 -8.07 8.02
N SER A 35 -3.78 -7.86 7.09
CA SER A 35 -4.29 -8.91 6.22
C SER A 35 -3.46 -9.05 4.95
N ARG A 36 -2.82 -7.99 4.49
CA ARG A 36 -1.93 -7.99 3.34
C ARG A 36 -0.57 -7.47 3.77
N LEU A 37 0.37 -8.39 3.92
CA LEU A 37 1.69 -8.09 4.44
C LEU A 37 2.61 -7.55 3.34
N TYR A 38 3.62 -6.81 3.75
CA TYR A 38 4.63 -6.26 2.85
C TYR A 38 5.27 -7.36 1.97
N GLN A 39 5.51 -8.55 2.55
CA GLN A 39 6.14 -9.68 1.84
C GLN A 39 5.15 -10.44 0.95
N SER A 40 3.86 -10.23 1.12
CA SER A 40 2.81 -10.90 0.35
C SER A 40 1.71 -9.90 0.01
N PRO A 41 2.04 -8.83 -0.72
CA PRO A 41 1.09 -7.77 -0.99
C PRO A 41 -0.01 -8.22 -1.95
N LYS A 42 -1.10 -7.50 -1.94
CA LYS A 42 -2.19 -7.72 -2.89
C LYS A 42 -1.88 -7.02 -4.21
N ARG A 43 -1.94 -7.78 -5.29
CA ARG A 43 -1.83 -7.23 -6.64
C ARG A 43 -3.21 -6.78 -7.12
N LYS A 44 -3.29 -5.57 -7.67
CA LYS A 44 -4.55 -5.02 -8.15
C LYS A 44 -4.31 -4.08 -9.32
N LYS A 45 -5.31 -3.97 -10.20
CA LYS A 45 -5.24 -2.99 -11.29
C LYS A 45 -5.54 -1.60 -10.77
N ARG A 46 -4.84 -0.59 -11.29
CA ARG A 46 -5.02 0.82 -10.94
C ARG A 46 -6.47 1.27 -10.97
N LYS A 47 -7.21 0.85 -11.97
CA LYS A 47 -8.61 1.28 -12.15
C LYS A 47 -9.53 0.81 -11.03
N HIS A 48 -9.09 -0.14 -10.22
CA HIS A 48 -9.89 -0.69 -9.12
C HIS A 48 -9.57 -0.07 -7.76
N VAL A 49 -8.83 1.04 -7.75
CA VAL A 49 -8.51 1.75 -6.52
C VAL A 49 -8.74 3.26 -6.68
N GLN A 50 -9.02 3.92 -5.55
CA GLN A 50 -9.12 5.36 -5.44
C GLN A 50 -7.98 5.85 -4.55
N LEU A 51 -7.13 6.73 -5.07
CA LEU A 51 -6.07 7.32 -4.26
C LEU A 51 -6.65 8.25 -3.20
N VAL A 52 -6.05 8.21 -2.02
CA VAL A 52 -6.36 9.12 -0.92
C VAL A 52 -5.35 10.27 -0.97
N LEU A 53 -5.84 11.51 -0.93
CA LEU A 53 -4.99 12.68 -1.08
C LEU A 53 -4.05 12.91 0.10
N ASN A 54 -4.48 12.53 1.31
CA ASN A 54 -3.71 12.75 2.53
C ASN A 54 -3.20 11.41 3.08
N GLY A 55 -2.11 11.49 3.83
CA GLY A 55 -1.52 10.31 4.43
C GLY A 55 -0.54 9.59 3.51
N GLY A 56 -0.18 8.37 3.87
CA GLY A 56 0.82 7.61 3.16
C GLY A 56 2.23 7.90 3.66
N MET A 57 3.22 7.64 2.83
CA MET A 57 4.63 7.80 3.17
C MET A 57 5.33 8.69 2.17
N ASP A 58 6.24 9.55 2.65
CA ASP A 58 7.13 10.33 1.79
C ASP A 58 8.32 9.47 1.33
N SER A 59 9.19 10.05 0.51
CA SER A 59 10.35 9.34 -0.04
C SER A 59 11.28 8.79 1.03
N SER A 60 11.49 9.54 2.09
CA SER A 60 12.36 9.15 3.20
C SER A 60 11.78 7.96 3.97
N GLU A 61 10.49 8.00 4.25
CA GLU A 61 9.79 6.92 4.93
C GLU A 61 9.75 5.65 4.08
N LEU A 62 9.55 5.77 2.78
CA LEU A 62 9.57 4.65 1.85
C LEU A 62 10.95 4.00 1.77
N GLU A 63 12.00 4.81 1.71
CA GLU A 63 13.36 4.30 1.69
C GLU A 63 13.66 3.48 2.94
N ASP A 64 13.27 3.98 4.10
CA ASP A 64 13.42 3.26 5.36
C ASP A 64 12.61 1.95 5.36
N LEU A 65 11.39 1.99 4.85
CA LEU A 65 10.53 0.81 4.72
C LEU A 65 11.21 -0.28 3.88
N PHE A 66 11.74 0.09 2.73
CA PHE A 66 12.37 -0.87 1.81
C PHE A 66 13.69 -1.43 2.34
N GLN A 67 14.40 -0.65 3.14
CA GLN A 67 15.66 -1.09 3.74
C GLN A 67 15.47 -1.96 4.98
N ASN A 68 14.29 -1.88 5.62
CA ASN A 68 14.01 -2.60 6.86
C ASN A 68 12.72 -3.42 6.74
N PRO A 69 12.72 -4.46 5.89
CA PRO A 69 11.49 -5.22 5.62
C PRO A 69 10.94 -5.96 6.84
N ALA A 70 11.76 -6.25 7.84
CA ALA A 70 11.31 -6.91 9.06
C ALA A 70 10.32 -6.06 9.85
N ASP A 71 10.43 -4.72 9.75
CA ASP A 71 9.57 -3.77 10.45
C ASP A 71 8.50 -3.16 9.54
N ALA A 72 8.45 -3.58 8.28
CA ALA A 72 7.61 -2.96 7.26
C ALA A 72 6.13 -2.96 7.64
N ASP A 73 5.61 -4.08 8.09
CA ASP A 73 4.18 -4.19 8.40
C ASP A 73 3.77 -3.31 9.57
N THR A 74 4.62 -3.18 10.57
CA THR A 74 4.37 -2.27 11.69
C THR A 74 4.29 -0.82 11.21
N LYS A 75 5.21 -0.41 10.35
CA LYS A 75 5.23 0.93 9.78
C LYS A 75 4.03 1.21 8.89
N ILE A 76 3.64 0.22 8.08
CA ILE A 76 2.48 0.34 7.19
C ILE A 76 1.20 0.52 8.03
N LYS A 77 1.01 -0.29 9.06
CA LYS A 77 -0.14 -0.14 9.96
C LYS A 77 -0.25 1.26 10.55
N ARG A 78 0.88 1.84 10.91
CA ARG A 78 0.92 3.17 11.54
C ARG A 78 0.53 4.29 10.57
N CYS A 79 0.76 4.12 9.27
CA CYS A 79 0.43 5.16 8.30
C CYS A 79 -1.02 5.07 7.80
N ILE A 80 -1.70 4.01 8.12
CA ILE A 80 -3.11 3.80 7.79
C ILE A 80 -3.98 4.11 9.02
#